data_a81cb919ce9430c6f86326e537a8053d
#
_entry.id   a81cb919ce9430c6f86326e537a8053d
#
_cell.length_a   1.000
_cell.length_b   1.000
_cell.length_c   1.000
_cell.angle_alpha   90.00
_cell.angle_beta   90.00
_cell.angle_gamma   90.00
#
_symmetry.space_group_name_H-M   'P 1'
#
loop_
_entity.id
_entity.type
_entity.pdbx_description
1 polymer ?
#
loop_
_entity_poly.entity_id
_entity_poly.type
_entity_poly.pdbx_seq_one_letter_code
_entity_poly.pdbx_strand_id
1 'polypeptide(L)'
;MPKLDRDSLVYTFGFAAMVCLVCAIIVAGTAVSLRPLQERNAKVDRLSKVLQVAGLMQHDEALGPDDVVARFEKHIVPRVIDLETGAYDDSIDASSYDQRAASKDPDQSRPAAANDARVLRVPKHAVVYHVVENDEIKALILPIQGYGLW
;
A
#
# COMPACT_ATOMS: atom_id res chain seq x y z
N MET A 1 -10.24 -56.70 -3.13
CA MET A 1 -9.77 -55.34 -2.84
C MET A 1 -8.31 -55.29 -3.22
N PRO A 2 -7.86 -54.43 -4.16
CA PRO A 2 -6.45 -54.36 -4.51
C PRO A 2 -5.69 -53.86 -3.27
N LYS A 3 -4.70 -54.65 -2.82
CA LYS A 3 -3.76 -54.22 -1.79
C LYS A 3 -2.95 -53.06 -2.39
N LEU A 4 -3.16 -51.85 -1.90
CA LEU A 4 -2.30 -50.71 -2.20
C LEU A 4 -0.92 -51.02 -1.64
N ASP A 5 0.02 -51.31 -2.54
CA ASP A 5 1.42 -51.56 -2.21
C ASP A 5 2.02 -50.22 -1.74
N ARG A 6 2.20 -50.09 -0.41
CA ARG A 6 2.67 -48.83 0.22
C ARG A 6 4.09 -48.45 -0.17
N ASP A 7 4.84 -49.45 -0.70
CA ASP A 7 6.22 -49.25 -1.19
C ASP A 7 6.28 -48.92 -2.70
N SER A 8 5.10 -48.78 -3.33
CA SER A 8 5.02 -48.37 -4.74
C SER A 8 5.35 -46.88 -4.88
N LEU A 9 6.24 -46.53 -5.81
CA LEU A 9 6.56 -45.13 -6.17
C LEU A 9 5.29 -44.31 -6.49
N VAL A 10 4.33 -44.94 -7.17
CA VAL A 10 3.03 -44.29 -7.51
C VAL A 10 2.24 -43.92 -6.26
N TYR A 11 2.22 -44.79 -5.24
CA TYR A 11 1.57 -44.49 -3.98
C TYR A 11 2.27 -43.33 -3.24
N THR A 12 3.60 -43.34 -3.17
CA THR A 12 4.40 -42.30 -2.51
C THR A 12 4.21 -40.94 -3.16
N PHE A 13 4.29 -40.86 -4.48
CA PHE A 13 4.05 -39.62 -5.23
C PHE A 13 2.59 -39.16 -5.13
N GLY A 14 1.63 -40.07 -5.21
CA GLY A 14 0.20 -39.74 -5.06
C GLY A 14 -0.14 -39.21 -3.67
N PHE A 15 0.42 -39.81 -2.62
CA PHE A 15 0.24 -39.34 -1.24
C PHE A 15 0.89 -37.95 -1.03
N ALA A 16 2.13 -37.78 -1.51
CA ALA A 16 2.80 -36.46 -1.42
C ALA A 16 2.03 -35.38 -2.17
N ALA A 17 1.57 -35.66 -3.38
CA ALA A 17 0.76 -34.72 -4.15
C ALA A 17 -0.55 -34.35 -3.44
N MET A 18 -1.23 -35.32 -2.82
CA MET A 18 -2.46 -35.07 -2.06
C MET A 18 -2.20 -34.18 -0.84
N VAL A 19 -1.15 -34.47 -0.09
CA VAL A 19 -0.78 -33.63 1.08
C VAL A 19 -0.44 -32.18 0.63
N CYS A 20 0.37 -32.03 -0.43
CA CYS A 20 0.68 -30.71 -0.99
C CYS A 20 -0.58 -29.96 -1.44
N LEU A 21 -1.52 -30.65 -2.09
CA LEU A 21 -2.78 -30.05 -2.54
C LEU A 21 -3.62 -29.57 -1.36
N VAL A 22 -3.77 -30.35 -0.32
CA VAL A 22 -4.52 -29.98 0.89
C VAL A 22 -3.86 -28.77 1.55
N CYS A 23 -2.54 -28.80 1.75
CA CYS A 23 -1.81 -27.66 2.31
C CYS A 23 -1.95 -26.39 1.44
N ALA A 24 -1.86 -26.53 0.12
CA ALA A 24 -2.02 -25.40 -0.80
C ALA A 24 -3.42 -24.78 -0.71
N ILE A 25 -4.47 -25.59 -0.62
CA ILE A 25 -5.85 -25.09 -0.47
C ILE A 25 -6.02 -24.33 0.85
N ILE A 26 -5.48 -24.86 1.95
CA ILE A 26 -5.58 -24.20 3.27
C ILE A 26 -4.85 -22.84 3.24
N VAL A 27 -3.60 -22.83 2.74
CA VAL A 27 -2.80 -21.61 2.67
C VAL A 27 -3.43 -20.57 1.73
N ALA A 28 -3.84 -21.00 0.52
CA ALA A 28 -4.48 -20.10 -0.43
C ALA A 28 -5.82 -19.56 0.10
N GLY A 29 -6.64 -20.40 0.72
CA GLY A 29 -7.92 -20.02 1.30
C GLY A 29 -7.76 -18.98 2.43
N THR A 30 -6.81 -19.19 3.34
CA THR A 30 -6.51 -18.23 4.41
C THR A 30 -5.95 -16.92 3.86
N ALA A 31 -5.04 -16.97 2.90
CA ALA A 31 -4.45 -15.78 2.26
C ALA A 31 -5.52 -14.92 1.58
N VAL A 32 -6.42 -15.54 0.81
CA VAL A 32 -7.51 -14.81 0.12
C VAL A 32 -8.50 -14.22 1.12
N SER A 33 -8.87 -14.96 2.17
CA SER A 33 -9.82 -14.46 3.18
C SER A 33 -9.28 -13.32 4.03
N LEU A 34 -7.96 -13.28 4.30
CA LEU A 34 -7.31 -12.21 5.06
C LEU A 34 -6.97 -10.96 4.24
N ARG A 35 -6.94 -11.06 2.94
CA ARG A 35 -6.55 -9.97 2.05
C ARG A 35 -7.33 -8.66 2.27
N PRO A 36 -8.68 -8.66 2.35
CA PRO A 36 -9.44 -7.42 2.56
C PRO A 36 -9.13 -6.76 3.91
N LEU A 37 -8.86 -7.57 4.95
CA LEU A 37 -8.45 -7.05 6.26
C LEU A 37 -7.05 -6.42 6.20
N GLN A 38 -6.12 -7.04 5.49
CA GLN A 38 -4.77 -6.50 5.30
C GLN A 38 -4.80 -5.18 4.52
N GLU A 39 -5.60 -5.09 3.46
CA GLU A 39 -5.76 -3.88 2.67
C GLU A 39 -6.38 -2.74 3.50
N ARG A 40 -7.41 -3.04 4.31
CA ARG A 40 -7.99 -2.07 5.24
C ARG A 40 -6.98 -1.60 6.28
N ASN A 41 -6.25 -2.51 6.91
CA ASN A 41 -5.25 -2.17 7.92
C ASN A 41 -4.10 -1.35 7.32
N ALA A 42 -3.64 -1.69 6.12
CA ALA A 42 -2.61 -0.93 5.43
C ALA A 42 -3.08 0.51 5.07
N LYS A 43 -4.36 0.68 4.71
CA LYS A 43 -4.95 1.99 4.48
C LYS A 43 -4.97 2.80 5.79
N VAL A 44 -5.49 2.23 6.88
CA VAL A 44 -5.56 2.90 8.18
C VAL A 44 -4.17 3.28 8.69
N ASP A 45 -3.17 2.39 8.57
CA ASP A 45 -1.78 2.67 8.96
C ASP A 45 -1.20 3.85 8.17
N ARG A 46 -1.47 3.92 6.85
CA ARG A 46 -1.06 5.07 6.03
C ARG A 46 -1.69 6.37 6.50
N LEU A 47 -3.00 6.38 6.75
CA LEU A 47 -3.73 7.56 7.24
C LEU A 47 -3.23 8.00 8.62
N SER A 48 -3.00 7.04 9.53
CA SER A 48 -2.43 7.32 10.86
C SER A 48 -1.07 8.00 10.77
N LYS A 49 -0.19 7.54 9.88
CA LYS A 49 1.13 8.16 9.66
C LYS A 49 1.03 9.60 9.15
N VAL A 50 0.09 9.86 8.24
CA VAL A 50 -0.15 11.22 7.76
C VAL A 50 -0.67 12.11 8.88
N LEU A 51 -1.62 11.62 9.71
CA LEU A 51 -2.12 12.35 10.88
C LEU A 51 -1.04 12.63 11.92
N GLN A 52 -0.12 11.68 12.15
CA GLN A 52 1.02 11.87 13.07
C GLN A 52 1.97 12.96 12.55
N VAL A 53 2.32 12.93 11.27
CA VAL A 53 3.17 13.96 10.65
C VAL A 53 2.48 15.33 10.66
N ALA A 54 1.16 15.37 10.49
CA ALA A 54 0.35 16.58 10.61
C ALA A 54 0.27 17.14 12.04
N GLY A 55 0.73 16.37 13.05
CA GLY A 55 0.55 16.74 14.47
C GLY A 55 -0.89 16.60 14.97
N LEU A 56 -1.75 15.94 14.21
CA LEU A 56 -3.16 15.72 14.52
C LEU A 56 -3.41 14.41 15.30
N MET A 57 -2.38 13.60 15.50
CA MET A 57 -2.43 12.34 16.24
C MET A 57 -1.08 12.13 16.95
N GLN A 58 -1.11 11.71 18.22
CA GLN A 58 0.10 11.34 18.94
C GLN A 58 0.58 9.94 18.55
N HIS A 59 1.88 9.66 18.70
CA HIS A 59 2.46 8.36 18.31
C HIS A 59 1.89 7.20 19.14
N ASP A 60 1.56 7.45 20.40
CA ASP A 60 1.06 6.46 21.36
C ASP A 60 -0.48 6.44 21.43
N GLU A 61 -1.16 7.26 20.64
CA GLU A 61 -2.62 7.35 20.65
C GLU A 61 -3.23 6.16 19.90
N ALA A 62 -3.86 5.25 20.63
CA ALA A 62 -4.56 4.09 20.07
C ALA A 62 -5.98 4.48 19.65
N LEU A 63 -6.13 4.95 18.41
CA LEU A 63 -7.43 5.22 17.80
C LEU A 63 -7.97 3.97 17.09
N GLY A 64 -9.29 3.84 17.11
CA GLY A 64 -9.97 2.85 16.27
C GLY A 64 -9.81 3.17 14.76
N PRO A 65 -9.88 2.14 13.89
CA PRO A 65 -9.76 2.35 12.44
C PRO A 65 -10.72 3.41 11.89
N ASP A 66 -11.94 3.43 12.38
CA ASP A 66 -12.98 4.35 11.90
C ASP A 66 -12.75 5.78 12.41
N ASP A 67 -12.21 5.94 13.63
CA ASP A 67 -11.83 7.24 14.19
C ASP A 67 -10.65 7.87 13.44
N VAL A 68 -9.69 7.05 13.00
CA VAL A 68 -8.56 7.50 12.17
C VAL A 68 -9.08 8.03 10.84
N VAL A 69 -9.99 7.31 10.19
CA VAL A 69 -10.59 7.74 8.90
C VAL A 69 -11.36 9.04 9.09
N ALA A 70 -12.22 9.14 10.11
CA ALA A 70 -13.03 10.33 10.38
C ALA A 70 -12.15 11.57 10.67
N ARG A 71 -11.08 11.39 11.47
CA ARG A 71 -10.13 12.47 11.78
C ARG A 71 -9.37 12.92 10.54
N PHE A 72 -8.97 11.96 9.69
CA PHE A 72 -8.30 12.25 8.43
C PHE A 72 -9.21 13.05 7.48
N GLU A 73 -10.42 12.59 7.22
CA GLU A 73 -11.37 13.24 6.31
C GLU A 73 -11.75 14.66 6.77
N LYS A 74 -11.74 14.89 8.08
CA LYS A 74 -12.04 16.21 8.66
C LYS A 74 -10.94 17.25 8.44
N HIS A 75 -9.67 16.83 8.47
CA HIS A 75 -8.54 17.77 8.54
C HIS A 75 -7.59 17.69 7.35
N ILE A 76 -7.69 16.63 6.52
CA ILE A 76 -6.73 16.39 5.43
C ILE A 76 -7.46 16.23 4.11
N VAL A 77 -7.05 17.03 3.13
CA VAL A 77 -7.55 16.97 1.76
C VAL A 77 -6.43 16.45 0.87
N PRO A 78 -6.50 15.19 0.40
CA PRO A 78 -5.55 14.65 -0.55
C PRO A 78 -5.81 15.24 -1.95
N ARG A 79 -4.77 15.66 -2.65
CA ARG A 79 -4.83 16.12 -4.05
C ARG A 79 -3.71 15.46 -4.85
N VAL A 80 -3.96 15.23 -6.13
CA VAL A 80 -2.93 14.76 -7.06
C VAL A 80 -2.33 15.95 -7.79
N ILE A 81 -1.01 15.95 -7.92
CA ILE A 81 -0.28 16.94 -8.70
C ILE A 81 0.52 16.24 -9.80
N ASP A 82 0.60 16.88 -10.94
CA ASP A 82 1.55 16.53 -12.00
C ASP A 82 2.93 17.06 -11.60
N LEU A 83 3.92 16.18 -11.52
CA LEU A 83 5.29 16.54 -11.08
C LEU A 83 6.12 17.26 -12.15
N GLU A 84 5.62 17.39 -13.38
CA GLU A 84 6.28 18.13 -14.45
C GLU A 84 5.83 19.58 -14.48
N THR A 85 4.52 19.80 -14.34
CA THR A 85 3.90 21.13 -14.43
C THR A 85 3.67 21.78 -13.06
N GLY A 86 3.60 20.98 -11.99
CA GLY A 86 3.20 21.41 -10.65
C GLY A 86 1.70 21.72 -10.53
N ALA A 87 0.92 21.44 -11.56
CA ALA A 87 -0.53 21.68 -11.56
C ALA A 87 -1.29 20.54 -10.84
N TYR A 88 -2.44 20.87 -10.26
CA TYR A 88 -3.34 19.87 -9.73
C TYR A 88 -4.01 19.10 -10.87
N ASP A 89 -4.11 17.79 -10.73
CA ASP A 89 -4.83 16.91 -11.64
C ASP A 89 -6.02 16.28 -10.91
N ASP A 90 -7.18 16.89 -11.12
CA ASP A 90 -8.44 16.42 -10.52
C ASP A 90 -9.08 15.25 -11.28
N SER A 91 -8.47 14.80 -12.38
CA SER A 91 -8.92 13.62 -13.14
C SER A 91 -8.55 12.30 -12.44
N ILE A 92 -7.56 12.35 -11.55
CA ILE A 92 -7.04 11.20 -10.80
C ILE A 92 -7.55 11.28 -9.36
N ASP A 93 -8.24 10.24 -8.91
CA ASP A 93 -8.67 10.15 -7.53
C ASP A 93 -7.49 9.90 -6.57
N ALA A 94 -7.17 10.91 -5.75
CA ALA A 94 -6.08 10.86 -4.78
C ALA A 94 -6.22 9.76 -3.72
N SER A 95 -7.44 9.29 -3.45
CA SER A 95 -7.69 8.26 -2.44
C SER A 95 -7.33 6.85 -2.93
N SER A 96 -7.41 6.62 -4.23
CA SER A 96 -7.13 5.35 -4.90
C SER A 96 -5.76 5.32 -5.58
N TYR A 97 -5.13 6.47 -5.82
CA TYR A 97 -3.84 6.56 -6.51
C TYR A 97 -2.69 5.99 -5.67
N ASP A 98 -2.02 4.98 -6.21
CA ASP A 98 -0.83 4.39 -5.60
C ASP A 98 0.44 4.90 -6.28
N GLN A 99 1.02 5.96 -5.72
CA GLN A 99 2.26 6.58 -6.21
C GLN A 99 3.42 5.58 -6.26
N ARG A 100 3.47 4.60 -5.34
CA ARG A 100 4.53 3.60 -5.30
C ARG A 100 4.39 2.57 -6.41
N ALA A 101 3.16 2.18 -6.74
CA ALA A 101 2.89 1.33 -7.90
C ALA A 101 3.20 2.08 -9.20
N ALA A 102 2.75 3.32 -9.32
CA ALA A 102 3.01 4.20 -10.46
C ALA A 102 4.51 4.42 -10.72
N SER A 103 5.34 4.51 -9.67
CA SER A 103 6.80 4.66 -9.83
C SER A 103 7.49 3.44 -10.47
N LYS A 104 6.85 2.26 -10.42
CA LYS A 104 7.37 1.02 -11.02
C LYS A 104 6.88 0.79 -12.44
N ASP A 105 5.77 1.44 -12.81
CA ASP A 105 5.16 1.33 -14.12
C ASP A 105 5.87 2.27 -15.12
N PRO A 106 6.44 1.76 -16.24
CA PRO A 106 7.08 2.58 -17.25
C PRO A 106 6.17 3.65 -17.87
N ASP A 107 4.87 3.37 -17.98
CA ASP A 107 3.90 4.29 -18.60
C ASP A 107 3.49 5.43 -17.67
N GLN A 108 3.54 5.19 -16.34
CA GLN A 108 3.18 6.16 -15.32
C GLN A 108 4.38 6.84 -14.64
N SER A 109 5.59 6.51 -15.05
CA SER A 109 6.81 7.04 -14.47
C SER A 109 7.83 7.45 -15.54
N ARG A 110 8.81 8.24 -15.14
CA ARG A 110 9.96 8.64 -15.96
C ARG A 110 11.26 8.22 -15.29
N PRO A 111 12.36 7.99 -16.03
CA PRO A 111 13.67 7.77 -15.44
C PRO A 111 14.05 8.97 -14.56
N ALA A 112 14.55 8.70 -13.36
CA ALA A 112 15.07 9.73 -12.48
C ALA A 112 16.44 10.22 -12.99
N ALA A 113 16.74 11.50 -12.80
CA ALA A 113 18.10 11.99 -12.95
C ALA A 113 19.04 11.30 -11.96
N ALA A 114 20.35 11.29 -12.25
CA ALA A 114 21.34 10.73 -11.32
C ALA A 114 21.20 11.38 -9.93
N ASN A 115 21.05 10.55 -8.90
CA ASN A 115 20.79 11.00 -7.54
C ASN A 115 21.38 10.04 -6.51
N ASP A 116 21.77 10.58 -5.35
CA ASP A 116 22.36 9.81 -4.25
C ASP A 116 21.35 8.89 -3.54
N ALA A 117 20.05 9.17 -3.65
CA ALA A 117 18.97 8.36 -3.11
C ALA A 117 18.71 7.07 -3.89
N ARG A 118 19.44 6.82 -4.98
CA ARG A 118 19.33 5.65 -5.87
C ARG A 118 17.90 5.40 -6.37
N VAL A 119 17.15 6.47 -6.55
CA VAL A 119 15.80 6.39 -7.14
C VAL A 119 15.98 6.20 -8.64
N LEU A 120 15.46 5.10 -9.18
CA LEU A 120 15.60 4.78 -10.61
C LEU A 120 14.53 5.44 -11.45
N ARG A 121 13.33 5.58 -10.92
CA ARG A 121 12.17 6.15 -11.63
C ARG A 121 11.36 7.03 -10.70
N VAL A 122 10.83 8.11 -11.26
CA VAL A 122 9.94 9.06 -10.57
C VAL A 122 8.56 8.95 -11.20
N PRO A 123 7.46 8.83 -10.45
CA PRO A 123 6.11 8.82 -11.01
C PRO A 123 5.82 10.16 -11.70
N LYS A 124 4.91 10.17 -12.67
CA LYS A 124 4.46 11.41 -13.33
C LYS A 124 3.61 12.27 -12.39
N HIS A 125 2.83 11.61 -11.54
CA HIS A 125 1.93 12.26 -10.59
C HIS A 125 2.29 11.89 -9.16
N ALA A 126 2.00 12.77 -8.21
CA ALA A 126 2.19 12.53 -6.78
C ALA A 126 0.96 12.98 -5.98
N VAL A 127 0.73 12.28 -4.88
CA VAL A 127 -0.30 12.71 -3.90
C VAL A 127 0.32 13.73 -2.96
N VAL A 128 -0.38 14.83 -2.75
CA VAL A 128 -0.06 15.86 -1.75
C VAL A 128 -1.22 15.92 -0.76
N TYR A 129 -0.92 15.91 0.51
CA TYR A 129 -1.93 16.05 1.56
C TYR A 129 -1.93 17.48 2.09
N HIS A 130 -3.05 18.17 1.91
CA HIS A 130 -3.28 19.50 2.49
C HIS A 130 -3.84 19.31 3.89
N VAL A 131 -3.15 19.84 4.89
CA VAL A 131 -3.68 19.96 6.24
C VAL A 131 -4.51 21.23 6.29
N VAL A 132 -5.81 21.11 6.48
CA VAL A 132 -6.77 22.21 6.47
C VAL A 132 -7.30 22.45 7.87
N GLU A 133 -7.30 23.70 8.28
CA GLU A 133 -7.89 24.17 9.52
C GLU A 133 -8.62 25.50 9.27
N ASN A 134 -9.91 25.57 9.61
CA ASN A 134 -10.77 26.73 9.37
C ASN A 134 -10.79 27.17 7.89
N ASP A 135 -10.86 26.21 6.96
CA ASP A 135 -10.83 26.43 5.50
C ASP A 135 -9.50 27.01 4.96
N GLU A 136 -8.46 27.11 5.78
CA GLU A 136 -7.14 27.53 5.36
C GLU A 136 -6.15 26.37 5.35
N ILE A 137 -5.27 26.33 4.35
CA ILE A 137 -4.16 25.37 4.28
C ILE A 137 -3.08 25.80 5.27
N LYS A 138 -2.88 25.00 6.32
CA LYS A 138 -1.85 25.24 7.34
C LYS A 138 -0.52 24.58 6.99
N ALA A 139 -0.57 23.40 6.36
CA ALA A 139 0.62 22.65 6.00
C ALA A 139 0.39 21.76 4.79
N LEU A 140 1.47 21.40 4.12
CA LEU A 140 1.50 20.42 3.05
C LEU A 140 2.37 19.22 3.48
N ILE A 141 1.84 18.02 3.29
CA ILE A 141 2.58 16.79 3.54
C ILE A 141 2.85 16.12 2.20
N LEU A 142 4.13 15.92 1.90
CA LEU A 142 4.60 15.29 0.68
C LEU A 142 5.16 13.90 1.01
N PRO A 143 4.59 12.81 0.48
CA PRO A 143 5.20 11.51 0.61
C PRO A 143 6.46 11.44 -0.26
N ILE A 144 7.59 11.23 0.36
CA ILE A 144 8.87 11.02 -0.33
C ILE A 144 9.29 9.56 -0.23
N GLN A 145 10.02 9.09 -1.24
CA GLN A 145 10.59 7.75 -1.27
C GLN A 145 12.08 7.81 -1.57
N GLY A 146 12.82 6.88 -1.02
CA GLY A 146 14.25 6.73 -1.27
C GLY A 146 14.72 5.36 -0.78
N TYR A 147 15.88 4.94 -1.22
CA TYR A 147 16.52 3.74 -0.68
C TYR A 147 17.21 4.07 0.64
N GLY A 148 16.79 3.38 1.71
CA GLY A 148 17.50 3.41 2.98
C GLY A 148 18.75 2.51 2.98
N LEU A 149 19.56 2.62 4.02
CA LEU A 149 20.82 1.88 4.20
C LEU A 149 20.63 0.44 4.74
N TRP A 150 19.43 -0.10 4.75
CA TRP A 150 19.13 -1.49 5.16
C TRP A 150 18.77 -2.38 4.00
#